data_35a2c333e7780406afab87c632566840
#
_entry.id   35a2c333e7780406afab87c632566840
#
_cell.length_a   1.000
_cell.length_b   1.000
_cell.length_c   1.000
_cell.angle_alpha   90.00
_cell.angle_beta   90.00
_cell.angle_gamma   90.00
#
_symmetry.space_group_name_H-M   'P 1'
#
loop_
_entity.id
_entity.type
_entity.pdbx_description
1 polymer ?
#
loop_
_entity_poly.entity_id
_entity_poly.type
_entity_poly.pdbx_seq_one_letter_code
_entity_poly.pdbx_strand_id
1 'polypeptide(L)'
;GKDDYVAPAGQKKDWYNAYFTLPHEFWTEQHFATLSPAALAVLLIVLKETTKKPDVELLREKMQDWYGISGKTVTKGIQELMAAGLIEERLRWEEDLSAKLGYVKHHHYGLTGVFSTEERAGRRRVARRKRRLNERKKSKKAAQEAKS
;
A
#
# COMPACT_ATOMS: atom_id res chain seq x y z
N GLY A 1 5.70 -22.95 -24.93
CA GLY A 1 6.88 -22.45 -24.26
C GLY A 1 6.56 -22.15 -22.82
N LYS A 2 7.32 -22.70 -21.91
CA LYS A 2 7.29 -22.23 -20.51
C LYS A 2 8.04 -20.92 -20.48
N ASP A 3 7.33 -19.81 -20.65
CA ASP A 3 7.88 -18.52 -20.31
C ASP A 3 8.06 -18.50 -18.79
N ASP A 4 9.30 -18.51 -18.33
CA ASP A 4 9.60 -18.42 -16.91
C ASP A 4 9.02 -17.09 -16.40
N TYR A 5 8.07 -17.18 -15.48
CA TYR A 5 7.50 -16.01 -14.84
C TYR A 5 8.59 -15.24 -14.13
N VAL A 6 8.93 -14.08 -14.65
CA VAL A 6 9.84 -13.13 -14.00
C VAL A 6 9.00 -12.17 -13.16
N ALA A 7 9.14 -12.28 -11.84
CA ALA A 7 8.46 -11.36 -10.94
C ALA A 7 8.87 -9.90 -11.24
N PRO A 8 7.93 -8.95 -11.30
CA PRO A 8 8.22 -7.55 -11.55
C PRO A 8 9.28 -7.02 -10.57
N ALA A 9 10.37 -6.47 -11.08
CA ALA A 9 11.49 -6.02 -10.24
C ALA A 9 11.20 -4.70 -9.51
N GLY A 10 10.12 -4.01 -9.85
CA GLY A 10 9.72 -2.75 -9.23
C GLY A 10 10.76 -1.63 -9.38
N GLN A 11 11.56 -1.65 -10.45
CA GLN A 11 12.59 -0.65 -10.68
C GLN A 11 11.98 0.70 -11.11
N LYS A 12 12.61 1.80 -10.71
CA LYS A 12 12.14 3.18 -10.95
C LYS A 12 11.88 3.54 -12.42
N LYS A 13 12.44 2.79 -13.36
CA LYS A 13 12.27 3.04 -14.81
C LYS A 13 11.10 2.30 -15.45
N ASP A 14 10.58 1.25 -14.78
CA ASP A 14 9.49 0.43 -15.30
C ASP A 14 8.22 0.65 -14.48
N TRP A 15 7.57 1.78 -14.69
CA TRP A 15 6.32 2.08 -14.01
C TRP A 15 5.21 1.05 -14.28
N TYR A 16 5.24 0.37 -15.44
CA TYR A 16 4.36 -0.75 -15.79
C TYR A 16 4.55 -1.97 -14.88
N ASN A 17 5.76 -2.15 -14.36
CA ASN A 17 6.12 -3.23 -13.45
C ASN A 17 6.13 -2.77 -11.99
N ALA A 18 5.62 -1.58 -11.70
CA ALA A 18 5.49 -1.10 -10.33
C ALA A 18 4.42 -1.92 -9.60
N TYR A 19 4.77 -2.46 -8.45
CA TYR A 19 3.86 -3.22 -7.61
C TYR A 19 3.92 -2.76 -6.15
N PHE A 20 2.86 -3.01 -5.43
CA PHE A 20 2.83 -2.91 -3.97
C PHE A 20 2.49 -4.29 -3.39
N THR A 21 2.92 -4.52 -2.17
CA THR A 21 2.67 -5.79 -1.49
C THR A 21 1.37 -5.72 -0.71
N LEU A 22 0.57 -6.76 -0.85
CA LEU A 22 -0.64 -6.95 -0.07
C LEU A 22 -0.29 -7.83 1.14
N PRO A 23 -0.60 -7.40 2.38
CA PRO A 23 -0.40 -8.23 3.56
C PRO A 23 -1.15 -9.55 3.46
N HIS A 24 -0.56 -10.62 4.01
CA HIS A 24 -1.13 -11.96 3.97
C HIS A 24 -2.50 -12.04 4.67
N GLU A 25 -2.70 -11.21 5.66
CA GLU A 25 -3.94 -11.06 6.42
C GLU A 25 -5.13 -10.67 5.56
N PHE A 26 -4.90 -10.01 4.42
CA PHE A 26 -5.95 -9.73 3.44
C PHE A 26 -6.69 -11.01 3.00
N TRP A 27 -5.94 -12.10 2.89
CA TRP A 27 -6.46 -13.41 2.51
C TRP A 27 -6.93 -14.23 3.71
N THR A 28 -6.14 -14.31 4.78
CA THR A 28 -6.43 -15.14 5.94
C THR A 28 -7.59 -14.62 6.77
N GLU A 29 -7.81 -13.31 6.80
CA GLU A 29 -8.95 -12.66 7.45
C GLU A 29 -10.12 -12.43 6.49
N GLN A 30 -10.04 -12.96 5.28
CA GLN A 30 -11.09 -12.93 4.25
C GLN A 30 -11.61 -11.53 3.90
N HIS A 31 -10.77 -10.49 3.98
CA HIS A 31 -11.16 -9.13 3.61
C HIS A 31 -11.64 -9.03 2.16
N PHE A 32 -11.09 -9.85 1.26
CA PHE A 32 -11.52 -9.94 -0.14
C PHE A 32 -12.98 -10.39 -0.31
N ALA A 33 -13.54 -11.14 0.66
CA ALA A 33 -14.89 -11.65 0.62
C ALA A 33 -15.89 -10.83 1.47
N THR A 34 -15.40 -10.15 2.50
CA THR A 34 -16.23 -9.41 3.47
C THR A 34 -16.42 -7.94 3.11
N LEU A 35 -15.44 -7.33 2.43
CA LEU A 35 -15.51 -5.93 2.02
C LEU A 35 -16.27 -5.77 0.70
N SER A 36 -17.05 -4.69 0.58
CA SER A 36 -17.69 -4.32 -0.67
C SER A 36 -16.66 -3.95 -1.75
N PRO A 37 -17.02 -4.00 -3.05
CA PRO A 37 -16.14 -3.53 -4.12
C PRO A 37 -15.64 -2.10 -3.93
N ALA A 38 -16.47 -1.22 -3.36
CA ALA A 38 -16.08 0.17 -3.06
C ALA A 38 -14.99 0.21 -1.99
N ALA A 39 -15.13 -0.55 -0.91
CA ALA A 39 -14.13 -0.63 0.15
C ALA A 39 -12.84 -1.30 -0.34
N LEU A 40 -12.93 -2.36 -1.14
CA LEU A 40 -11.76 -3.01 -1.75
C LEU A 40 -10.99 -2.04 -2.66
N ALA A 41 -11.68 -1.29 -3.52
CA ALA A 41 -11.04 -0.31 -4.39
C ALA A 41 -10.29 0.76 -3.59
N VAL A 42 -10.93 1.34 -2.58
CA VAL A 42 -10.31 2.34 -1.71
C VAL A 42 -9.14 1.76 -0.91
N LEU A 43 -9.27 0.55 -0.37
CA LEU A 43 -8.19 -0.13 0.35
C LEU A 43 -6.94 -0.30 -0.53
N LEU A 44 -7.10 -0.78 -1.77
CA LEU A 44 -6.00 -0.98 -2.70
C LEU A 44 -5.33 0.35 -3.09
N ILE A 45 -6.12 1.41 -3.28
CA ILE A 45 -5.59 2.75 -3.56
C ILE A 45 -4.78 3.27 -2.37
N VAL A 46 -5.31 3.19 -1.15
CA VAL A 46 -4.60 3.64 0.04
C VAL A 46 -3.33 2.81 0.26
N LEU A 47 -3.37 1.50 0.05
CA LEU A 47 -2.19 0.62 0.10
C LEU A 47 -1.09 1.07 -0.87
N LYS A 48 -1.47 1.38 -2.11
CA LYS A 48 -0.54 1.88 -3.14
C LYS A 48 0.06 3.22 -2.73
N GLU A 49 -0.78 4.18 -2.41
CA GLU A 49 -0.37 5.56 -2.13
C GLU A 49 0.43 5.68 -0.83
N THR A 50 0.16 4.83 0.17
CA THR A 50 0.87 4.80 1.44
C THR A 50 2.10 3.87 1.45
N THR A 51 2.63 3.48 0.30
CA THR A 51 3.84 2.64 0.22
C THR A 51 5.06 3.32 0.86
N LYS A 52 5.14 4.65 0.77
CA LYS A 52 6.24 5.46 1.31
C LYS A 52 5.78 6.56 2.27
N LYS A 53 4.48 6.78 2.39
CA LYS A 53 3.86 7.80 3.22
C LYS A 53 3.00 7.13 4.29
N PRO A 54 2.83 7.72 5.46
CA PRO A 54 1.99 7.13 6.51
C PRO A 54 0.49 7.28 6.21
N ASP A 55 0.12 8.26 5.41
CA ASP A 55 -1.26 8.58 5.04
C ASP A 55 -1.35 9.25 3.67
N VAL A 56 -2.55 9.37 3.15
CA VAL A 56 -2.85 9.99 1.86
C VAL A 56 -4.14 10.80 1.93
N GLU A 57 -4.17 11.94 1.27
CA GLU A 57 -5.38 12.70 1.02
C GLU A 57 -6.13 12.12 -0.19
N LEU A 58 -7.38 11.70 0.01
CA LEU A 58 -8.23 11.19 -1.05
C LEU A 58 -9.13 12.31 -1.57
N LEU A 59 -8.65 13.06 -2.54
CA LEU A 59 -9.39 14.13 -3.19
C LEU A 59 -10.48 13.53 -4.07
N ARG A 60 -11.72 13.53 -3.58
CA ARG A 60 -12.89 12.92 -4.24
C ARG A 60 -13.08 13.37 -5.68
N GLU A 61 -12.78 14.62 -5.97
CA GLU A 61 -12.90 15.21 -7.31
C GLU A 61 -11.89 14.62 -8.29
N LYS A 62 -10.69 14.26 -7.80
CA LYS A 62 -9.61 13.71 -8.62
C LYS A 62 -9.63 12.19 -8.73
N MET A 63 -10.40 11.51 -7.88
CA MET A 63 -10.44 10.06 -7.85
C MET A 63 -11.01 9.44 -9.12
N GLN A 64 -11.95 10.14 -9.78
CA GLN A 64 -12.48 9.73 -11.08
C GLN A 64 -11.40 9.77 -12.15
N ASP A 65 -10.60 10.85 -12.20
CA ASP A 65 -9.55 11.01 -13.20
C ASP A 65 -8.37 10.06 -12.99
N TRP A 66 -8.00 9.83 -11.73
CA TRP A 66 -6.82 9.04 -11.39
C TRP A 66 -7.07 7.53 -11.32
N TYR A 67 -8.26 7.12 -10.91
CA TYR A 67 -8.59 5.72 -10.61
C TYR A 67 -9.90 5.24 -11.23
N GLY A 68 -10.63 6.11 -11.94
CA GLY A 68 -11.90 5.77 -12.57
C GLY A 68 -13.04 5.49 -11.59
N ILE A 69 -12.93 5.93 -10.32
CA ILE A 69 -13.96 5.72 -9.31
C ILE A 69 -14.62 7.04 -8.90
N SER A 70 -15.95 7.03 -8.78
CA SER A 70 -16.71 8.24 -8.41
C SER A 70 -16.45 8.64 -6.96
N GLY A 71 -16.58 9.95 -6.66
CA GLY A 71 -16.47 10.46 -5.29
C GLY A 71 -17.46 9.82 -4.32
N LYS A 72 -18.64 9.41 -4.78
CA LYS A 72 -19.63 8.65 -4.00
C LYS A 72 -19.11 7.27 -3.62
N THR A 73 -18.48 6.56 -4.55
CA THR A 73 -17.84 5.27 -4.32
C THR A 73 -16.71 5.39 -3.29
N VAL A 74 -15.87 6.43 -3.42
CA VAL A 74 -14.79 6.73 -2.46
C VAL A 74 -15.34 6.95 -1.06
N THR A 75 -16.38 7.79 -0.92
CA THR A 75 -17.01 8.05 0.38
C THR A 75 -17.54 6.78 1.03
N LYS A 76 -18.25 5.95 0.26
CA LYS A 76 -18.80 4.68 0.74
C LYS A 76 -17.67 3.73 1.19
N GLY A 77 -16.61 3.60 0.38
CA GLY A 77 -15.46 2.77 0.71
C GLY A 77 -14.73 3.23 1.98
N ILE A 78 -14.50 4.54 2.14
CA ILE A 78 -13.90 5.12 3.34
C ILE A 78 -14.73 4.80 4.58
N GLN A 79 -16.05 5.03 4.54
CA GLN A 79 -16.94 4.77 5.67
C GLN A 79 -16.91 3.30 6.10
N GLU A 80 -16.95 2.38 5.14
CA GLU A 80 -16.90 0.94 5.41
C GLU A 80 -15.53 0.52 5.98
N LEU A 81 -14.42 1.01 5.44
CA LEU A 81 -13.09 0.72 5.94
C LEU A 81 -12.85 1.29 7.34
N MET A 82 -13.38 2.47 7.65
CA MET A 82 -13.33 3.04 8.99
C MET A 82 -14.15 2.21 9.97
N ALA A 83 -15.35 1.79 9.60
CA ALA A 83 -16.19 0.90 10.40
C ALA A 83 -15.53 -0.46 10.66
N ALA A 84 -14.78 -0.99 9.70
CA ALA A 84 -13.99 -2.21 9.83
C ALA A 84 -12.67 -2.02 10.61
N GLY A 85 -12.31 -0.78 10.98
CA GLY A 85 -11.06 -0.47 11.69
C GLY A 85 -9.79 -0.65 10.85
N LEU A 86 -9.90 -0.66 9.52
CA LEU A 86 -8.78 -0.86 8.59
C LEU A 86 -8.08 0.44 8.20
N ILE A 87 -8.78 1.57 8.29
CA ILE A 87 -8.23 2.90 8.08
C ILE A 87 -8.61 3.83 9.22
N GLU A 88 -7.81 4.84 9.44
CA GLU A 88 -8.06 5.96 10.34
C GLU A 88 -7.96 7.29 9.61
N GLU A 89 -8.77 8.24 10.01
CA GLU A 89 -8.72 9.61 9.52
C GLU A 89 -7.73 10.43 10.35
N ARG A 90 -6.90 11.20 9.68
CA ARG A 90 -5.95 12.14 10.25
C ARG A 90 -6.23 13.52 9.69
N LEU A 91 -6.59 14.46 10.57
CA LEU A 91 -6.87 15.82 10.16
C LEU A 91 -5.57 16.63 10.16
N ARG A 92 -5.35 17.35 9.05
CA ARG A 92 -4.28 18.34 8.92
C ARG A 92 -4.88 19.70 8.63
N TRP A 93 -4.35 20.73 9.27
CA TRP A 93 -4.74 22.11 9.07
C TRP A 93 -3.62 22.82 8.34
N GLU A 94 -3.94 23.46 7.25
CA GLU A 94 -3.00 24.27 6.48
C GLU A 94 -3.47 25.73 6.51
N GLU A 95 -2.53 26.66 6.73
CA GLU A 95 -2.83 28.08 6.65
C GLU A 95 -3.09 28.47 5.19
N ASP A 96 -4.24 29.05 4.94
CA ASP A 96 -4.62 29.58 3.63
C ASP A 96 -5.27 30.96 3.81
N LEU A 97 -4.52 32.00 3.45
CA LEU A 97 -4.98 33.39 3.56
C LEU A 97 -6.19 33.69 2.68
N SER A 98 -6.48 32.85 1.68
CA SER A 98 -7.66 32.97 0.83
C SER A 98 -8.90 32.33 1.45
N ALA A 99 -8.74 31.48 2.45
CA ALA A 99 -9.84 30.84 3.15
C ALA A 99 -10.52 31.77 4.14
N LYS A 100 -11.86 31.73 4.23
CA LYS A 100 -12.68 32.56 5.14
C LYS A 100 -12.22 32.54 6.60
N LEU A 101 -11.64 31.41 7.06
CA LEU A 101 -11.17 31.21 8.42
C LEU A 101 -9.63 31.26 8.53
N GLY A 102 -8.92 31.57 7.44
CA GLY A 102 -7.45 31.55 7.38
C GLY A 102 -6.83 30.15 7.38
N TYR A 103 -7.63 29.09 7.41
CA TYR A 103 -7.19 27.71 7.43
C TYR A 103 -8.06 26.83 6.56
N VAL A 104 -7.44 25.84 5.92
CA VAL A 104 -8.12 24.76 5.21
C VAL A 104 -7.86 23.44 5.96
N LYS A 105 -8.91 22.65 6.06
CA LYS A 105 -8.87 21.33 6.70
C LYS A 105 -8.69 20.24 5.65
N HIS A 106 -7.60 19.49 5.77
CA HIS A 106 -7.29 18.37 4.90
C HIS A 106 -7.55 17.03 5.60
N HIS A 107 -8.29 16.16 4.94
CA HIS A 107 -8.61 14.82 5.43
C HIS A 107 -7.65 13.80 4.85
N HIS A 108 -6.74 13.30 5.67
CA HIS A 108 -5.80 12.25 5.32
C HIS A 108 -6.27 10.91 5.89
N TYR A 109 -5.99 9.85 5.17
CA TYR A 109 -6.36 8.49 5.56
C TYR A 109 -5.12 7.61 5.63
N GLY A 110 -4.91 6.97 6.77
CA GLY A 110 -3.83 6.02 7.03
C GLY A 110 -4.37 4.61 7.27
N LEU A 111 -3.62 3.60 6.90
CA LEU A 111 -3.95 2.21 7.18
C LEU A 111 -3.53 1.86 8.61
N THR A 112 -4.28 0.98 9.24
CA THR A 112 -4.07 0.52 10.61
C THR A 112 -3.49 -0.89 10.70
N GLY A 113 -2.97 -1.26 11.86
CA GLY A 113 -2.52 -2.61 12.16
C GLY A 113 -1.51 -3.15 11.15
N VAL A 114 -1.72 -4.37 10.69
CA VAL A 114 -0.84 -5.07 9.74
C VAL A 114 -0.77 -4.42 8.36
N PHE A 115 -1.76 -3.61 8.02
CA PHE A 115 -1.82 -2.84 6.77
C PHE A 115 -1.07 -1.51 6.86
N SER A 116 -0.69 -1.05 8.06
CA SER A 116 0.02 0.21 8.25
C SER A 116 1.33 0.28 7.46
N THR A 117 1.75 1.48 7.12
CA THR A 117 2.99 1.70 6.37
C THR A 117 4.21 1.21 7.13
N GLU A 118 4.24 1.42 8.44
CA GLU A 118 5.32 1.02 9.34
C GLU A 118 5.45 -0.51 9.37
N GLU A 119 4.34 -1.21 9.59
CA GLU A 119 4.33 -2.67 9.66
C GLU A 119 4.75 -3.30 8.32
N ARG A 120 4.18 -2.82 7.22
CA ARG A 120 4.56 -3.28 5.87
C ARG A 120 6.04 -3.00 5.56
N ALA A 121 6.58 -1.85 5.98
CA ALA A 121 7.99 -1.52 5.81
C ALA A 121 8.88 -2.43 6.67
N GLY A 122 8.48 -2.72 7.90
CA GLY A 122 9.15 -3.66 8.80
C GLY A 122 9.24 -5.05 8.18
N ARG A 123 8.13 -5.60 7.72
CA ARG A 123 8.07 -6.91 7.05
C ARG A 123 8.96 -6.97 5.82
N ARG A 124 8.98 -5.92 4.98
CA ARG A 124 9.88 -5.84 3.82
C ARG A 124 11.36 -5.85 4.23
N ARG A 125 11.74 -5.16 5.31
CA ARG A 125 13.12 -5.18 5.82
C ARG A 125 13.54 -6.57 6.28
N VAL A 126 12.68 -7.26 7.02
CA VAL A 126 12.93 -8.63 7.48
C VAL A 126 13.09 -9.58 6.29
N ALA A 127 12.18 -9.52 5.31
CA ALA A 127 12.24 -10.35 4.12
C ALA A 127 13.54 -10.13 3.31
N ARG A 128 13.96 -8.87 3.12
CA ARG A 128 15.22 -8.52 2.45
C ARG A 128 16.43 -9.07 3.20
N ARG A 129 16.45 -8.96 4.53
CA ARG A 129 17.53 -9.50 5.36
C ARG A 129 17.64 -11.03 5.23
N LYS A 130 16.50 -11.73 5.30
CA LYS A 130 16.43 -13.18 5.13
C LYS A 130 16.93 -13.62 3.75
N ARG A 131 16.51 -12.91 2.69
CA ARG A 131 16.98 -13.18 1.32
C ARG A 131 18.49 -13.04 1.19
N ARG A 132 19.08 -11.93 1.68
CA ARG A 132 20.53 -11.71 1.66
C ARG A 132 21.31 -12.79 2.42
N LEU A 133 20.80 -13.25 3.56
CA LEU A 133 21.42 -14.34 4.32
C LEU A 133 21.40 -15.66 3.55
N ASN A 134 20.29 -15.96 2.89
CA ASN A 134 20.16 -17.15 2.07
C ASN A 134 21.08 -17.12 0.84
N GLU A 135 21.19 -15.98 0.18
CA GLU A 135 22.12 -15.78 -0.95
C GLU A 135 23.57 -15.99 -0.52
N ARG A 136 23.97 -15.42 0.64
CA ARG A 136 25.32 -15.64 1.20
C ARG A 136 25.60 -17.10 1.53
N LYS A 137 24.61 -17.83 2.08
CA LYS A 137 24.73 -19.26 2.36
C LYS A 137 24.91 -20.07 1.07
N LYS A 138 24.12 -19.77 0.03
CA LYS A 138 24.24 -20.42 -1.28
C LYS A 138 25.61 -20.18 -1.91
N SER A 139 26.10 -18.92 -1.89
CA SER A 139 27.41 -18.57 -2.43
C SER A 139 28.55 -19.30 -1.69
N LYS A 140 28.50 -19.38 -0.36
CA LYS A 140 29.49 -20.11 0.43
C LYS A 140 29.49 -21.61 0.12
N LYS A 141 28.28 -22.20 -0.02
CA LYS A 141 28.17 -23.63 -0.36
C LYS A 141 28.73 -23.90 -1.75
N ALA A 142 28.39 -23.08 -2.75
CA ALA A 142 28.93 -23.19 -4.10
C ALA A 142 30.47 -23.05 -4.14
N ALA A 143 31.03 -22.13 -3.35
CA ALA A 143 32.47 -21.94 -3.26
C ALA A 143 33.19 -23.13 -2.59
N GLN A 144 32.55 -23.79 -1.63
CA GLN A 144 33.10 -25.01 -1.01
C GLN A 144 33.06 -26.20 -1.97
N GLU A 145 31.96 -26.38 -2.70
CA GLU A 145 31.80 -27.44 -3.70
C GLU A 145 32.78 -27.28 -4.88
N ALA A 146 33.12 -26.04 -5.24
CA ALA A 146 34.11 -25.75 -6.29
C ALA A 146 35.57 -26.02 -5.84
N LYS A 147 35.85 -26.12 -4.54
CA LYS A 147 37.19 -26.37 -3.98
C LYS A 147 37.45 -27.86 -3.67
N SER A 148 36.46 -28.69 -3.74
CA SER A 148 36.58 -30.13 -3.66
C SER A 148 36.56 -30.75 -5.05
#